data_59282ba1b3809a5996afccf6cc7a8ebc
#
_entry.id   59282ba1b3809a5996afccf6cc7a8ebc
#
_cell.length_a   1.000
_cell.length_b   1.000
_cell.length_c   1.000
_cell.angle_alpha   90.00
_cell.angle_beta   90.00
_cell.angle_gamma   90.00
#
_symmetry.space_group_name_H-M   'P 1'
#
loop_
_entity.id
_entity.type
_entity.pdbx_description
1 polymer ?
#
loop_
_entity_poly.entity_id
_entity_poly.type
_entity_poly.pdbx_seq_one_letter_code
_entity_poly.pdbx_strand_id
1 'polypeptide(L)'
;MQNATIDALYTLDETIAKELFAGLTYPWEALPKIKEFIIALGETLPEEKYERREGDIWIARSAKVFPSAYIGGPAIIDEEAEIRHCAFIRGSAIVGKGAVVGNSTELKNVVLFNKVQVPHYNYVGDSILGFKAHMGAGSITSNVKSDKTLVVVKAGEETFETGLKKFGAMLGDNVEVGCNSVLNPGTVIGKNTNIYPTSMVRGVIQQGSIYKRQGEIAEKRQ
;
A
#
# COMPACT_ATOMS: atom_id res chain seq x y z
N MET A 1 17.60 -7.84 -8.93
CA MET A 1 16.40 -7.39 -8.17
C MET A 1 15.22 -8.37 -8.17
N GLN A 2 15.47 -9.66 -8.22
CA GLN A 2 14.40 -10.69 -8.23
C GLN A 2 13.40 -10.55 -7.07
N ASN A 3 13.84 -10.13 -5.89
CA ASN A 3 13.00 -10.01 -4.70
C ASN A 3 12.07 -8.76 -4.65
N ALA A 4 12.12 -7.90 -5.67
CA ALA A 4 11.32 -6.68 -5.73
C ALA A 4 10.35 -6.65 -6.91
N THR A 5 10.21 -7.76 -7.64
CA THR A 5 9.26 -7.88 -8.74
C THR A 5 7.83 -8.07 -8.22
N ILE A 6 6.85 -7.79 -9.06
CA ILE A 6 5.43 -8.00 -8.74
C ILE A 6 5.18 -9.43 -8.30
N ASP A 7 5.68 -10.42 -9.06
CA ASP A 7 5.47 -11.85 -8.76
C ASP A 7 6.13 -12.29 -7.43
N ALA A 8 7.27 -11.68 -7.08
CA ALA A 8 7.93 -11.95 -5.81
C ALA A 8 7.17 -11.37 -4.61
N LEU A 9 6.46 -10.27 -4.81
CA LEU A 9 5.83 -9.52 -3.72
C LEU A 9 4.35 -9.83 -3.54
N TYR A 10 3.61 -10.17 -4.62
CA TYR A 10 2.14 -10.16 -4.57
C TYR A 10 1.50 -11.43 -5.11
N THR A 11 0.38 -11.78 -4.51
CA THR A 11 -0.59 -12.73 -5.04
C THR A 11 -1.68 -11.94 -5.73
N LEU A 12 -1.59 -11.77 -7.04
CA LEU A 12 -2.45 -10.86 -7.80
C LEU A 12 -3.94 -11.25 -7.81
N ASP A 13 -4.29 -12.48 -7.44
CA ASP A 13 -5.70 -12.88 -7.28
C ASP A 13 -6.32 -12.32 -5.98
N GLU A 14 -5.52 -11.72 -5.12
CA GLU A 14 -5.94 -11.08 -3.88
C GLU A 14 -6.14 -9.56 -4.03
N THR A 15 -6.49 -9.10 -5.21
CA THR A 15 -6.84 -7.69 -5.45
C THR A 15 -7.75 -7.53 -6.66
N ILE A 16 -8.68 -6.62 -6.58
CA ILE A 16 -9.49 -6.16 -7.73
C ILE A 16 -8.63 -5.41 -8.77
N ALA A 17 -7.44 -4.96 -8.39
CA ALA A 17 -6.52 -4.18 -9.22
C ALA A 17 -5.54 -5.03 -10.04
N LYS A 18 -5.78 -6.33 -10.24
CA LYS A 18 -4.87 -7.25 -10.93
C LYS A 18 -4.38 -6.69 -12.28
N GLU A 19 -5.28 -6.17 -13.08
CA GLU A 19 -4.98 -5.67 -14.44
C GLU A 19 -4.09 -4.40 -14.43
N LEU A 20 -4.03 -3.67 -13.33
CA LEU A 20 -3.10 -2.54 -13.17
C LEU A 20 -1.63 -2.96 -13.33
N PHE A 21 -1.34 -4.20 -13.00
CA PHE A 21 0.02 -4.76 -13.01
C PHE A 21 0.39 -5.46 -14.32
N ALA A 22 -0.54 -5.57 -15.27
CA ALA A 22 -0.29 -6.25 -16.53
C ALA A 22 0.87 -5.62 -17.32
N GLY A 23 1.85 -6.45 -17.69
CA GLY A 23 3.03 -6.02 -18.46
C GLY A 23 4.06 -5.21 -17.66
N LEU A 24 3.89 -5.05 -16.36
CA LEU A 24 4.87 -4.39 -15.49
C LEU A 24 5.80 -5.42 -14.83
N THR A 25 7.01 -5.00 -14.53
CA THR A 25 7.99 -5.83 -13.80
C THR A 25 8.01 -5.46 -12.32
N TYR A 26 8.02 -4.17 -12.04
CA TYR A 26 8.14 -3.67 -10.68
C TYR A 26 6.87 -2.95 -10.24
N PRO A 27 6.43 -3.11 -8.99
CA PRO A 27 5.16 -2.55 -8.53
C PRO A 27 5.11 -1.01 -8.55
N TRP A 28 6.22 -0.32 -8.38
CA TRP A 28 6.22 1.15 -8.42
C TRP A 28 5.93 1.73 -9.81
N GLU A 29 6.06 0.93 -10.87
CA GLU A 29 5.67 1.32 -12.23
C GLU A 29 4.15 1.52 -12.36
N ALA A 30 3.37 0.95 -11.42
CA ALA A 30 1.92 1.15 -11.34
C ALA A 30 1.52 2.49 -10.72
N LEU A 31 2.35 3.11 -9.87
CA LEU A 31 1.98 4.31 -9.13
C LEU A 31 1.45 5.47 -10.00
N PRO A 32 2.04 5.79 -11.15
CA PRO A 32 1.52 6.85 -12.02
C PRO A 32 0.20 6.51 -12.71
N LYS A 33 -0.18 5.22 -12.72
CA LYS A 33 -1.34 4.69 -13.46
C LYS A 33 -2.58 4.50 -12.57
N ILE A 34 -2.42 4.58 -11.25
CA ILE A 34 -3.49 4.26 -10.28
C ILE A 34 -4.74 5.08 -10.53
N LYS A 35 -4.60 6.39 -10.76
CA LYS A 35 -5.73 7.31 -10.91
C LYS A 35 -6.62 6.91 -12.10
N GLU A 36 -6.03 6.80 -13.28
CA GLU A 36 -6.73 6.46 -14.53
C GLU A 36 -7.29 5.05 -14.48
N PHE A 37 -6.56 4.13 -13.85
CA PHE A 37 -7.02 2.75 -13.66
C PHE A 37 -8.28 2.67 -12.78
N ILE A 38 -8.33 3.43 -11.68
CA ILE A 38 -9.52 3.47 -10.80
C ILE A 38 -10.75 3.92 -11.58
N ILE A 39 -10.62 4.98 -12.38
CA ILE A 39 -11.73 5.50 -13.19
C ILE A 39 -12.21 4.43 -14.19
N ALA A 40 -11.28 3.83 -14.92
CA ALA A 40 -11.60 2.81 -15.91
C ALA A 40 -12.25 1.55 -15.27
N LEU A 41 -11.67 1.06 -14.17
CA LEU A 41 -12.22 -0.09 -13.45
C LEU A 41 -13.58 0.23 -12.84
N GLY A 42 -13.72 1.40 -12.24
CA GLY A 42 -14.95 1.84 -11.59
C GLY A 42 -16.16 1.83 -12.52
N GLU A 43 -15.99 2.28 -13.77
CA GLU A 43 -17.07 2.25 -14.77
C GLU A 43 -17.52 0.83 -15.15
N THR A 44 -16.75 -0.21 -14.82
CA THR A 44 -17.10 -1.62 -15.07
C THR A 44 -17.72 -2.32 -13.87
N LEU A 45 -17.71 -1.67 -12.70
CA LEU A 45 -18.23 -2.27 -11.47
C LEU A 45 -19.75 -2.39 -11.50
N PRO A 46 -20.33 -3.53 -11.08
CA PRO A 46 -21.77 -3.74 -11.15
C PRO A 46 -22.52 -2.87 -10.13
N GLU A 47 -23.52 -2.12 -10.58
CA GLU A 47 -24.28 -1.18 -9.76
C GLU A 47 -25.05 -1.87 -8.61
N GLU A 48 -25.40 -3.13 -8.76
CA GLU A 48 -26.03 -3.92 -7.70
C GLU A 48 -25.09 -4.18 -6.51
N LYS A 49 -23.77 -4.15 -6.75
CA LYS A 49 -22.75 -4.36 -5.71
C LYS A 49 -22.11 -3.07 -5.23
N TYR A 50 -21.96 -2.08 -6.11
CA TYR A 50 -21.26 -0.83 -5.80
C TYR A 50 -22.18 0.37 -5.97
N GLU A 51 -22.13 1.26 -5.00
CA GLU A 51 -22.71 2.60 -5.07
C GLU A 51 -21.66 3.55 -5.68
N ARG A 52 -22.03 4.19 -6.80
CA ARG A 52 -21.22 5.30 -7.34
C ARG A 52 -21.59 6.61 -6.66
N ARG A 53 -20.60 7.36 -6.22
CA ARG A 53 -20.74 8.73 -5.67
C ARG A 53 -20.04 9.74 -6.56
N GLU A 54 -20.36 11.01 -6.34
CA GLU A 54 -19.70 12.12 -7.04
C GLU A 54 -18.18 12.10 -6.83
N GLY A 55 -17.40 12.50 -7.86
CA GLY A 55 -15.93 12.51 -7.83
C GLY A 55 -15.27 11.16 -8.12
N ASP A 56 -15.93 10.29 -8.89
CA ASP A 56 -15.42 8.97 -9.29
C ASP A 56 -15.10 8.08 -8.08
N ILE A 57 -16.07 7.96 -7.19
CA ILE A 57 -15.98 7.13 -5.98
C ILE A 57 -16.96 5.97 -6.10
N TRP A 58 -16.45 4.74 -5.97
CA TRP A 58 -17.25 3.50 -5.94
C TRP A 58 -17.07 2.82 -4.58
N ILE A 59 -18.18 2.58 -3.91
CA ILE A 59 -18.18 1.96 -2.58
C ILE A 59 -19.05 0.71 -2.62
N ALA A 60 -18.47 -0.44 -2.30
CA ALA A 60 -19.23 -1.67 -2.20
C ALA A 60 -20.33 -1.54 -1.14
N ARG A 61 -21.54 -2.02 -1.45
CA ARG A 61 -22.70 -1.95 -0.53
C ARG A 61 -22.50 -2.73 0.76
N SER A 62 -21.57 -3.70 0.74
CA SER A 62 -21.15 -4.47 1.92
C SER A 62 -20.02 -3.78 2.72
N ALA A 63 -19.42 -2.72 2.21
CA ALA A 63 -18.39 -1.97 2.92
C ALA A 63 -19.00 -1.15 4.06
N LYS A 64 -18.26 -1.02 5.16
CA LYS A 64 -18.68 -0.25 6.33
C LYS A 64 -17.91 1.07 6.39
N VAL A 65 -18.57 2.16 6.09
CA VAL A 65 -17.99 3.51 6.16
C VAL A 65 -18.58 4.25 7.34
N PHE A 66 -17.72 4.70 8.26
CA PHE A 66 -18.16 5.45 9.44
C PHE A 66 -18.39 6.93 9.10
N PRO A 67 -19.35 7.60 9.77
CA PRO A 67 -19.83 8.93 9.38
C PRO A 67 -18.77 10.04 9.35
N SER A 68 -17.71 9.93 10.15
CA SER A 68 -16.65 10.93 10.22
C SER A 68 -15.47 10.66 9.27
N ALA A 69 -15.54 9.62 8.45
CA ALA A 69 -14.55 9.36 7.42
C ALA A 69 -14.74 10.31 6.23
N TYR A 70 -13.64 10.80 5.67
CA TYR A 70 -13.64 11.53 4.41
C TYR A 70 -13.09 10.66 3.30
N ILE A 71 -13.81 10.56 2.20
CA ILE A 71 -13.38 9.84 1.00
C ILE A 71 -13.42 10.81 -0.17
N GLY A 72 -12.25 11.17 -0.69
CA GLY A 72 -12.08 11.89 -1.95
C GLY A 72 -11.79 10.91 -3.09
N GLY A 73 -12.19 11.29 -4.30
CA GLY A 73 -11.98 10.44 -5.47
C GLY A 73 -10.74 10.82 -6.31
N PRO A 74 -10.42 10.00 -7.32
CA PRO A 74 -11.10 8.73 -7.57
C PRO A 74 -10.75 7.68 -6.51
N ALA A 75 -11.72 6.83 -6.16
CA ALA A 75 -11.51 5.78 -5.16
C ALA A 75 -12.43 4.57 -5.38
N ILE A 76 -11.91 3.39 -5.07
CA ILE A 76 -12.71 2.17 -4.95
C ILE A 76 -12.56 1.64 -3.52
N ILE A 77 -13.69 1.47 -2.83
CA ILE A 77 -13.79 0.80 -1.53
C ILE A 77 -14.50 -0.52 -1.77
N ASP A 78 -13.76 -1.62 -1.69
CA ASP A 78 -14.21 -2.94 -2.08
C ASP A 78 -15.07 -3.62 -1.01
N GLU A 79 -15.61 -4.79 -1.34
CA GLU A 79 -16.52 -5.57 -0.49
C GLU A 79 -15.96 -5.79 0.92
N GLU A 80 -16.81 -5.68 1.93
CA GLU A 80 -16.46 -5.92 3.34
C GLU A 80 -15.34 -5.03 3.91
N ALA A 81 -14.86 -4.04 3.15
CA ALA A 81 -13.86 -3.09 3.66
C ALA A 81 -14.45 -2.23 4.79
N GLU A 82 -13.61 -1.85 5.74
CA GLU A 82 -13.99 -1.00 6.87
C GLU A 82 -13.21 0.31 6.86
N ILE A 83 -13.91 1.43 6.68
CA ILE A 83 -13.34 2.79 6.72
C ILE A 83 -13.81 3.44 8.01
N ARG A 84 -12.91 3.49 9.00
CA ARG A 84 -13.21 3.88 10.38
C ARG A 84 -13.26 5.38 10.59
N HIS A 85 -13.62 5.80 11.80
CA HIS A 85 -13.73 7.20 12.20
C HIS A 85 -12.47 8.00 11.86
N CYS A 86 -12.67 9.22 11.31
CA CYS A 86 -11.60 10.17 10.99
C CYS A 86 -10.57 9.65 9.96
N ALA A 87 -10.84 8.54 9.26
CA ALA A 87 -10.02 8.14 8.12
C ALA A 87 -10.09 9.22 7.03
N PHE A 88 -8.94 9.55 6.42
CA PHE A 88 -8.81 10.56 5.39
C PHE A 88 -8.27 9.95 4.10
N ILE A 89 -9.17 9.58 3.18
CA ILE A 89 -8.81 9.08 1.86
C ILE A 89 -8.80 10.26 0.90
N ARG A 90 -7.60 10.65 0.44
CA ARG A 90 -7.41 11.85 -0.39
C ARG A 90 -7.68 11.62 -1.87
N GLY A 91 -7.82 10.36 -2.28
CA GLY A 91 -8.04 9.97 -3.65
C GLY A 91 -6.89 9.19 -4.27
N SER A 92 -7.12 8.69 -5.48
CA SER A 92 -6.30 7.70 -6.16
C SER A 92 -6.06 6.47 -5.25
N ALA A 93 -7.15 5.95 -4.64
CA ALA A 93 -7.05 4.89 -3.65
C ALA A 93 -7.94 3.70 -4.00
N ILE A 94 -7.36 2.50 -3.96
CA ILE A 94 -8.10 1.22 -3.97
C ILE A 94 -7.93 0.60 -2.60
N VAL A 95 -9.06 0.37 -1.92
CA VAL A 95 -9.11 -0.35 -0.63
C VAL A 95 -9.74 -1.71 -0.91
N GLY A 96 -8.94 -2.77 -0.87
CA GLY A 96 -9.32 -4.12 -1.23
C GLY A 96 -10.33 -4.76 -0.27
N LYS A 97 -10.88 -5.90 -0.68
CA LYS A 97 -11.90 -6.65 0.05
C LYS A 97 -11.45 -6.96 1.49
N GLY A 98 -12.31 -6.65 2.46
CA GLY A 98 -12.06 -6.89 3.88
C GLY A 98 -10.87 -6.12 4.46
N ALA A 99 -10.37 -5.11 3.76
CA ALA A 99 -9.30 -4.26 4.27
C ALA A 99 -9.83 -3.25 5.30
N VAL A 100 -8.96 -2.84 6.23
CA VAL A 100 -9.29 -1.90 7.30
C VAL A 100 -8.44 -0.63 7.17
N VAL A 101 -9.12 0.49 6.96
CA VAL A 101 -8.54 1.84 7.07
C VAL A 101 -9.04 2.45 8.36
N GLY A 102 -8.17 2.54 9.34
CA GLY A 102 -8.57 2.84 10.70
C GLY A 102 -8.59 4.31 11.07
N ASN A 103 -8.70 4.55 12.37
CA ASN A 103 -8.82 5.89 12.92
C ASN A 103 -7.65 6.78 12.50
N SER A 104 -7.99 7.95 11.96
CA SER A 104 -7.01 8.99 11.58
C SER A 104 -5.89 8.49 10.65
N THR A 105 -6.19 7.48 9.83
CA THR A 105 -5.29 7.00 8.78
C THR A 105 -5.50 7.81 7.52
N GLU A 106 -4.41 8.32 6.95
CA GLU A 106 -4.43 9.03 5.68
C GLU A 106 -3.94 8.15 4.53
N LEU A 107 -4.72 8.08 3.44
CA LEU A 107 -4.36 7.39 2.20
C LEU A 107 -4.25 8.37 1.03
N LYS A 108 -3.20 8.21 0.22
CA LYS A 108 -3.00 9.02 -0.99
C LYS A 108 -2.21 8.25 -2.05
N ASN A 109 -2.81 8.02 -3.21
CA ASN A 109 -2.21 7.30 -4.35
C ASN A 109 -1.72 5.90 -3.94
N VAL A 110 -2.68 5.00 -3.61
CA VAL A 110 -2.38 3.69 -2.99
C VAL A 110 -3.23 2.58 -3.57
N VAL A 111 -2.68 1.36 -3.55
CA VAL A 111 -3.44 0.12 -3.70
C VAL A 111 -3.25 -0.72 -2.45
N LEU A 112 -4.32 -0.93 -1.69
CA LEU A 112 -4.37 -1.88 -0.59
C LEU A 112 -5.03 -3.16 -1.11
N PHE A 113 -4.32 -4.28 -1.05
CA PHE A 113 -4.87 -5.58 -1.41
C PHE A 113 -5.88 -6.06 -0.37
N ASN A 114 -6.50 -7.21 -0.63
CA ASN A 114 -7.49 -7.79 0.28
C ASN A 114 -6.91 -7.99 1.67
N LYS A 115 -7.73 -7.71 2.70
CA LYS A 115 -7.41 -7.89 4.12
C LYS A 115 -6.20 -7.09 4.63
N VAL A 116 -5.75 -6.07 3.90
CA VAL A 116 -4.73 -5.13 4.41
C VAL A 116 -5.28 -4.37 5.61
N GLN A 117 -4.43 -4.12 6.60
CA GLN A 117 -4.80 -3.37 7.78
C GLN A 117 -3.86 -2.18 8.00
N VAL A 118 -4.44 -0.99 7.99
CA VAL A 118 -3.78 0.28 8.35
C VAL A 118 -4.64 0.98 9.40
N PRO A 119 -4.69 0.39 10.65
CA PRO A 119 -5.81 0.61 11.55
C PRO A 119 -5.73 1.87 12.41
N HIS A 120 -4.56 2.49 12.58
CA HIS A 120 -4.37 3.55 13.58
C HIS A 120 -3.30 4.56 13.20
N TYR A 121 -3.71 5.82 12.93
CA TYR A 121 -2.78 6.96 12.75
C TYR A 121 -1.66 6.67 11.73
N ASN A 122 -1.98 5.95 10.68
CA ASN A 122 -1.02 5.65 9.62
C ASN A 122 -1.04 6.75 8.54
N TYR A 123 0.12 7.00 7.92
CA TYR A 123 0.18 7.67 6.64
C TYR A 123 0.65 6.70 5.57
N VAL A 124 -0.17 6.48 4.55
CA VAL A 124 0.16 5.60 3.42
C VAL A 124 0.05 6.41 2.13
N GLY A 125 1.19 6.80 1.59
CA GLY A 125 1.26 7.61 0.38
C GLY A 125 2.13 6.99 -0.70
N ASP A 126 1.66 7.02 -1.95
CA ASP A 126 2.39 6.51 -3.13
C ASP A 126 2.96 5.10 -2.86
N SER A 127 2.08 4.17 -2.47
CA SER A 127 2.45 2.86 -1.93
C SER A 127 1.50 1.75 -2.38
N ILE A 128 2.00 0.51 -2.40
CA ILE A 128 1.20 -0.68 -2.67
C ILE A 128 1.44 -1.68 -1.55
N LEU A 129 0.36 -2.11 -0.88
CA LEU A 129 0.39 -3.05 0.23
C LEU A 129 -0.27 -4.36 -0.20
N GLY A 130 0.47 -5.46 -0.15
CA GLY A 130 0.05 -6.79 -0.53
C GLY A 130 -0.96 -7.42 0.43
N PHE A 131 -1.47 -8.58 0.07
CA PHE A 131 -2.49 -9.33 0.80
C PHE A 131 -2.12 -9.50 2.28
N LYS A 132 -3.05 -9.15 3.18
CA LYS A 132 -2.88 -9.21 4.64
C LYS A 132 -1.69 -8.40 5.19
N ALA A 133 -1.10 -7.48 4.44
CA ALA A 133 -0.09 -6.60 5.01
C ALA A 133 -0.71 -5.73 6.12
N HIS A 134 0.04 -5.57 7.20
CA HIS A 134 -0.40 -4.80 8.37
C HIS A 134 0.62 -3.73 8.73
N MET A 135 0.15 -2.53 9.01
CA MET A 135 0.96 -1.44 9.53
C MET A 135 0.52 -1.09 10.94
N GLY A 136 1.38 -1.33 11.91
CA GLY A 136 1.14 -0.97 13.32
C GLY A 136 0.89 0.52 13.53
N ALA A 137 0.31 0.86 14.67
CA ALA A 137 -0.09 2.24 14.99
C ALA A 137 1.05 3.24 14.80
N GLY A 138 0.77 4.37 14.14
CA GLY A 138 1.71 5.45 13.91
C GLY A 138 2.82 5.14 12.88
N SER A 139 2.84 3.95 12.27
CA SER A 139 3.79 3.67 11.20
C SER A 139 3.41 4.40 9.91
N ILE A 140 4.41 4.85 9.15
CA ILE A 140 4.20 5.69 7.98
C ILE A 140 5.06 5.28 6.79
N THR A 141 4.57 5.54 5.56
CA THR A 141 5.36 5.48 4.34
C THR A 141 5.79 6.89 3.94
N SER A 142 7.03 7.27 4.25
CA SER A 142 7.58 8.54 3.77
C SER A 142 7.78 8.46 2.26
N ASN A 143 7.15 9.34 1.50
CA ASN A 143 7.08 9.22 0.04
C ASN A 143 7.88 10.27 -0.74
N VAL A 144 8.53 11.21 -0.06
CA VAL A 144 9.35 12.26 -0.67
C VAL A 144 10.71 12.33 0.02
N LYS A 145 11.78 12.33 -0.76
CA LYS A 145 13.12 12.56 -0.24
C LYS A 145 13.29 14.01 0.21
N SER A 146 14.03 14.24 1.29
CA SER A 146 14.31 15.59 1.82
C SER A 146 15.08 16.47 0.84
N ASP A 147 15.96 15.89 0.05
CA ASP A 147 16.75 16.57 -1.00
C ASP A 147 15.96 16.85 -2.30
N LYS A 148 14.67 16.43 -2.36
CA LYS A 148 13.79 16.59 -3.52
C LYS A 148 14.25 15.90 -4.81
N THR A 149 15.27 15.07 -4.77
CA THR A 149 15.71 14.27 -5.93
C THR A 149 14.75 13.10 -6.19
N LEU A 150 14.90 12.43 -7.33
CA LEU A 150 14.09 11.26 -7.67
C LEU A 150 14.36 10.11 -6.69
N VAL A 151 13.33 9.33 -6.42
CA VAL A 151 13.44 8.17 -5.54
C VAL A 151 14.17 7.05 -6.28
N VAL A 152 15.10 6.42 -5.59
CA VAL A 152 15.82 5.22 -6.06
C VAL A 152 15.52 4.06 -5.12
N VAL A 153 15.49 2.84 -5.67
CA VAL A 153 15.39 1.61 -4.89
C VAL A 153 16.80 1.02 -4.73
N LYS A 154 17.19 0.75 -3.49
CA LYS A 154 18.51 0.16 -3.16
C LYS A 154 18.35 -1.30 -2.77
N ALA A 155 19.09 -2.19 -3.43
CA ALA A 155 19.12 -3.63 -3.14
C ALA A 155 20.59 -4.07 -2.96
N GLY A 156 21.09 -4.04 -1.72
CA GLY A 156 22.51 -4.21 -1.43
C GLY A 156 23.33 -3.08 -2.07
N GLU A 157 24.27 -3.42 -2.94
CA GLU A 157 25.09 -2.46 -3.69
C GLU A 157 24.40 -1.94 -4.97
N GLU A 158 23.36 -2.60 -5.44
CA GLU A 158 22.62 -2.19 -6.62
C GLU A 158 21.67 -1.03 -6.32
N THR A 159 21.55 -0.11 -7.28
CA THR A 159 20.63 1.04 -7.20
C THR A 159 19.82 1.11 -8.48
N PHE A 160 18.51 1.24 -8.34
CA PHE A 160 17.57 1.34 -9.46
C PHE A 160 16.87 2.68 -9.45
N GLU A 161 16.99 3.39 -10.56
CA GLU A 161 16.28 4.63 -10.78
C GLU A 161 14.81 4.33 -11.09
N THR A 162 13.90 4.98 -10.36
CA THR A 162 12.46 4.79 -10.55
C THR A 162 11.83 5.83 -11.48
N GLY A 163 12.50 6.95 -11.72
CA GLY A 163 11.93 8.10 -12.40
C GLY A 163 10.88 8.86 -11.60
N LEU A 164 10.58 8.42 -10.37
CA LEU A 164 9.48 8.95 -9.55
C LEU A 164 9.99 9.97 -8.52
N LYS A 165 9.27 11.08 -8.39
CA LYS A 165 9.46 12.08 -7.34
C LYS A 165 8.82 11.66 -6.01
N LYS A 166 7.78 10.83 -6.09
CA LYS A 166 7.01 10.32 -4.95
C LYS A 166 6.89 8.80 -5.04
N PHE A 167 7.38 8.14 -4.02
CA PHE A 167 7.29 6.70 -3.86
C PHE A 167 7.50 6.39 -2.37
N GLY A 168 6.48 5.88 -1.72
CA GLY A 168 6.51 5.51 -0.31
C GLY A 168 7.14 4.14 -0.10
N ALA A 169 6.32 3.09 -0.06
CA ALA A 169 6.78 1.72 0.13
C ALA A 169 5.97 0.68 -0.65
N MET A 170 6.61 -0.43 -0.99
CA MET A 170 5.98 -1.64 -1.50
C MET A 170 6.09 -2.73 -0.45
N LEU A 171 4.96 -3.17 0.09
CA LEU A 171 4.88 -4.24 1.07
C LEU A 171 4.35 -5.50 0.40
N GLY A 172 5.12 -6.57 0.42
CA GLY A 172 4.67 -7.89 -0.04
C GLY A 172 3.54 -8.47 0.84
N ASP A 173 3.01 -9.62 0.41
CA ASP A 173 1.95 -10.29 1.17
C ASP A 173 2.42 -10.67 2.58
N ASN A 174 1.52 -10.57 3.56
CA ASN A 174 1.73 -10.90 4.97
C ASN A 174 2.90 -10.16 5.64
N VAL A 175 3.21 -8.96 5.20
CA VAL A 175 4.21 -8.11 5.86
C VAL A 175 3.60 -7.49 7.11
N GLU A 176 4.35 -7.53 8.22
CA GLU A 176 3.98 -6.93 9.49
C GLU A 176 4.93 -5.78 9.83
N VAL A 177 4.44 -4.56 9.89
CA VAL A 177 5.21 -3.37 10.26
C VAL A 177 4.88 -2.95 11.69
N GLY A 178 5.88 -2.96 12.55
CA GLY A 178 5.73 -2.55 13.96
C GLY A 178 5.39 -1.08 14.13
N CYS A 179 4.76 -0.75 15.25
CA CYS A 179 4.30 0.60 15.58
C CYS A 179 5.41 1.67 15.47
N ASN A 180 5.03 2.88 15.06
CA ASN A 180 5.91 4.05 14.94
C ASN A 180 7.14 3.84 14.04
N SER A 181 7.07 2.88 13.11
CA SER A 181 8.13 2.67 12.12
C SER A 181 7.99 3.62 10.94
N VAL A 182 9.11 4.04 10.37
CA VAL A 182 9.17 4.90 9.19
C VAL A 182 9.76 4.11 8.03
N LEU A 183 8.95 3.89 7.00
CA LEU A 183 9.39 3.32 5.74
C LEU A 183 9.81 4.47 4.83
N ASN A 184 11.12 4.60 4.61
CA ASN A 184 11.67 5.69 3.80
C ASN A 184 11.34 5.54 2.31
N PRO A 185 11.39 6.62 1.53
CA PRO A 185 11.08 6.57 0.10
C PRO A 185 11.86 5.48 -0.64
N GLY A 186 11.15 4.65 -1.41
CA GLY A 186 11.74 3.54 -2.15
C GLY A 186 11.99 2.27 -1.34
N THR A 187 11.36 2.13 -0.17
CA THR A 187 11.41 0.88 0.61
C THR A 187 10.57 -0.20 -0.06
N VAL A 188 11.14 -1.40 -0.19
CA VAL A 188 10.46 -2.60 -0.67
C VAL A 188 10.65 -3.71 0.34
N ILE A 189 9.55 -4.31 0.82
CA ILE A 189 9.60 -5.36 1.85
C ILE A 189 9.02 -6.65 1.28
N GLY A 190 9.83 -7.71 1.26
CA GLY A 190 9.44 -9.03 0.75
C GLY A 190 8.35 -9.70 1.60
N LYS A 191 7.66 -10.69 1.02
CA LYS A 191 6.58 -11.45 1.68
C LYS A 191 6.98 -11.99 3.05
N ASN A 192 6.00 -12.11 3.96
CA ASN A 192 6.17 -12.76 5.27
C ASN A 192 7.27 -12.14 6.16
N THR A 193 7.54 -10.86 6.00
CA THR A 193 8.61 -10.14 6.72
C THR A 193 8.02 -9.33 7.87
N ASN A 194 8.71 -9.33 9.00
CA ASN A 194 8.36 -8.52 10.16
C ASN A 194 9.37 -7.37 10.35
N ILE A 195 8.84 -6.17 10.52
CA ILE A 195 9.62 -4.97 10.88
C ILE A 195 9.35 -4.68 12.35
N TYR A 196 10.38 -4.61 13.17
CA TYR A 196 10.22 -4.30 14.61
C TYR A 196 9.76 -2.86 14.81
N PRO A 197 9.05 -2.57 15.90
CA PRO A 197 8.59 -1.22 16.23
C PRO A 197 9.73 -0.20 16.24
N THR A 198 9.39 1.06 15.95
CA THR A 198 10.32 2.21 15.95
C THR A 198 11.49 2.08 14.97
N SER A 199 11.32 1.27 13.94
CA SER A 199 12.36 1.06 12.92
C SER A 199 12.35 2.14 11.85
N MET A 200 13.55 2.53 11.39
CA MET A 200 13.75 3.30 10.17
C MET A 200 14.23 2.37 9.07
N VAL A 201 13.34 2.08 8.09
CA VAL A 201 13.60 1.09 7.04
C VAL A 201 13.96 1.76 5.73
N ARG A 202 14.92 1.22 4.99
CA ARG A 202 15.33 1.66 3.65
C ARG A 202 15.70 0.49 2.75
N GLY A 203 15.45 0.64 1.45
CA GLY A 203 15.86 -0.32 0.42
C GLY A 203 15.03 -1.58 0.40
N VAL A 204 15.57 -2.64 -0.19
CA VAL A 204 14.90 -3.92 -0.34
C VAL A 204 15.20 -4.82 0.85
N ILE A 205 14.16 -5.24 1.57
CA ILE A 205 14.23 -6.23 2.64
C ILE A 205 13.76 -7.57 2.08
N GLN A 206 14.55 -8.60 2.26
CA GLN A 206 14.26 -9.93 1.73
C GLN A 206 13.02 -10.55 2.39
N GLN A 207 12.32 -11.40 1.64
CA GLN A 207 11.18 -12.13 2.17
C GLN A 207 11.57 -13.02 3.37
N GLY A 208 10.61 -13.28 4.26
CA GLY A 208 10.81 -14.16 5.41
C GLY A 208 11.79 -13.64 6.45
N SER A 209 12.02 -12.31 6.48
CA SER A 209 13.00 -11.68 7.35
C SER A 209 12.38 -11.08 8.61
N ILE A 210 13.20 -10.88 9.64
CA ILE A 210 12.91 -10.01 10.78
C ILE A 210 13.88 -8.84 10.76
N TYR A 211 13.36 -7.64 10.48
CA TYR A 211 14.15 -6.40 10.54
C TYR A 211 14.08 -5.84 11.96
N LYS A 212 15.16 -5.94 12.71
CA LYS A 212 15.22 -5.50 14.12
C LYS A 212 15.65 -4.04 14.27
N ARG A 213 16.66 -3.63 13.51
CA ARG A 213 17.18 -2.26 13.40
C ARG A 213 18.00 -2.14 12.12
N GLN A 214 18.38 -0.95 11.74
CA GLN A 214 19.19 -0.75 10.55
C GLN A 214 20.48 -1.62 10.61
N GLY A 215 20.65 -2.47 9.61
CA GLY A 215 21.81 -3.37 9.51
C GLY A 215 21.70 -4.67 10.32
N GLU A 216 20.60 -4.89 11.05
CA GLU A 216 20.37 -6.14 11.79
C GLU A 216 19.12 -6.84 11.25
N ILE A 217 19.33 -7.82 10.39
CA ILE A 217 18.28 -8.64 9.76
C ILE A 217 18.53 -10.10 10.12
N ALA A 218 17.51 -10.80 10.58
CA ALA A 218 17.54 -12.23 10.85
C ALA A 218 16.47 -12.95 10.03
N GLU A 219 16.73 -14.20 9.72
CA GLU A 219 15.74 -15.07 9.08
C GLU A 219 14.58 -15.36 10.04
N LYS A 220 13.35 -15.33 9.51
CA LYS A 220 12.16 -15.68 10.27
C LYS A 220 12.07 -17.20 10.40
N ARG A 221 12.23 -17.72 11.61
CA ARG A 221 11.96 -19.13 11.90
C ARG A 221 10.44 -19.35 11.89
N GLN A 222 10.05 -20.36 11.11
CA GLN A 222 8.66 -20.86 11.07
C GLN A 222 8.34 -21.66 12.32
#